data_4e4c03c00047002c93a2fcb7566f3928
#
_entry.id   4e4c03c00047002c93a2fcb7566f3928
#
_cell.length_a   1.000
_cell.length_b   1.000
_cell.length_c   1.000
_cell.angle_alpha   90.00
_cell.angle_beta   90.00
_cell.angle_gamma   90.00
#
_symmetry.space_group_name_H-M   'P 1'
#
loop_
_entity.id
_entity.type
_entity.pdbx_description
1 polymer ?
#
loop_
_entity_poly.entity_id
_entity_poly.type
_entity_poly.pdbx_seq_one_letter_code
_entity_poly.pdbx_strand_id
1 'polypeptide(L)'
;MTTKIAALDYAFAVGRVRALENYLIPYQVFREAAEAETPARALELISDAGKFGEDLLLVDNADRLDRVLLKERMTLDFNLEELFLERSLYHDYLAAENPAEISRRLGISTNRFIRDYFRLRLDLANLKLFLRCSYLELPVERLAENFLPGSSLEKNLFLENYGSGFDEFYQLIRSGRFGELWKRATDFLTSTESLIALEKETENLLLAYLRQAKQITFGPEPLFAYGLARRHELKLVRIVLAGKFLQLPASILRERISETYV
;
A
#
# COMPACT_ATOMS: atom_id res chain seq x y z
N MET A 1 -1.14 -18.89 -33.51
CA MET A 1 0.16 -18.38 -32.97
C MET A 1 -0.15 -17.15 -32.14
N THR A 2 -0.06 -17.23 -30.81
CA THR A 2 -0.19 -16.06 -29.92
C THR A 2 1.12 -15.27 -30.03
N THR A 3 1.06 -14.10 -30.65
CA THR A 3 2.22 -13.19 -30.73
C THR A 3 2.64 -12.85 -29.28
N LYS A 4 3.90 -13.10 -28.95
CA LYS A 4 4.45 -12.77 -27.63
C LYS A 4 4.48 -11.25 -27.50
N ILE A 5 3.76 -10.69 -26.53
CA ILE A 5 3.76 -9.25 -26.25
C ILE A 5 5.15 -8.85 -25.78
N ALA A 6 5.76 -7.89 -26.47
CA ALA A 6 7.04 -7.33 -26.11
C ALA A 6 6.88 -6.13 -25.16
N ALA A 7 7.92 -5.82 -24.36
CA ALA A 7 7.88 -4.65 -23.48
C ALA A 7 7.60 -3.34 -24.23
N LEU A 8 8.08 -3.20 -25.47
CA LEU A 8 7.85 -2.02 -26.32
C LEU A 8 6.38 -1.82 -26.68
N ASP A 9 5.57 -2.89 -26.72
CA ASP A 9 4.14 -2.78 -27.03
C ASP A 9 3.39 -1.95 -25.96
N TYR A 10 3.96 -1.86 -24.76
CA TYR A 10 3.45 -1.01 -23.67
C TYR A 10 3.80 0.47 -23.80
N ALA A 11 4.53 0.91 -24.84
CA ALA A 11 5.03 2.30 -24.95
C ALA A 11 3.92 3.35 -24.79
N PHE A 12 2.78 3.17 -25.46
CA PHE A 12 1.62 4.07 -25.34
C PHE A 12 1.04 4.07 -23.93
N ALA A 13 0.82 2.90 -23.35
CA ALA A 13 0.24 2.75 -22.03
C ALA A 13 1.15 3.36 -20.94
N VAL A 14 2.47 3.16 -21.04
CA VAL A 14 3.45 3.78 -20.15
C VAL A 14 3.46 5.29 -20.31
N GLY A 15 3.46 5.83 -21.53
CA GLY A 15 3.39 7.28 -21.78
C GLY A 15 2.15 7.90 -21.13
N ARG A 16 0.98 7.25 -21.24
CA ARG A 16 -0.26 7.68 -20.59
C ARG A 16 -0.15 7.67 -19.06
N VAL A 17 0.42 6.61 -18.48
CA VAL A 17 0.61 6.51 -17.02
C VAL A 17 1.60 7.56 -16.52
N ARG A 18 2.71 7.82 -17.22
CA ARG A 18 3.67 8.87 -16.85
C ARG A 18 3.03 10.26 -16.83
N ALA A 19 2.14 10.54 -17.77
CA ALA A 19 1.38 11.80 -17.75
C ALA A 19 0.43 11.87 -16.54
N LEU A 20 -0.17 10.73 -16.14
CA LEU A 20 -1.07 10.66 -15.00
C LEU A 20 -0.32 10.73 -13.64
N GLU A 21 0.92 10.27 -13.56
CA GLU A 21 1.77 10.38 -12.36
C GLU A 21 1.98 11.83 -11.92
N ASN A 22 1.93 12.81 -12.84
CA ASN A 22 2.04 14.24 -12.52
C ASN A 22 0.85 14.80 -11.69
N TYR A 23 -0.24 14.04 -11.60
CA TYR A 23 -1.42 14.40 -10.84
C TYR A 23 -1.55 13.61 -9.53
N LEU A 24 -0.54 12.81 -9.19
CA LEU A 24 -0.49 12.18 -7.87
C LEU A 24 -0.13 13.23 -6.81
N ILE A 25 -0.80 13.14 -5.68
CA ILE A 25 -0.70 14.12 -4.60
C ILE A 25 0.62 13.94 -3.82
N PRO A 26 1.45 14.98 -3.69
CA PRO A 26 2.65 14.93 -2.87
C PRO A 26 2.33 14.78 -1.38
N TYR A 27 3.22 14.12 -0.64
CA TYR A 27 3.12 13.92 0.80
C TYR A 27 2.84 15.21 1.60
N GLN A 28 3.47 16.31 1.19
CA GLN A 28 3.32 17.60 1.87
C GLN A 28 1.86 18.10 1.85
N VAL A 29 1.14 17.91 0.76
CA VAL A 29 -0.28 18.30 0.64
C VAL A 29 -1.15 17.55 1.66
N PHE A 30 -0.91 16.25 1.86
CA PHE A 30 -1.64 15.49 2.88
C PHE A 30 -1.37 16.00 4.29
N ARG A 31 -0.12 16.40 4.56
CA ARG A 31 0.23 17.03 5.85
C ARG A 31 -0.48 18.35 6.04
N GLU A 32 -0.46 19.23 5.04
CA GLU A 32 -1.16 20.52 5.07
C GLU A 32 -2.67 20.35 5.23
N ALA A 33 -3.27 19.39 4.52
CA ALA A 33 -4.68 19.06 4.65
C ALA A 33 -5.02 18.51 6.05
N ALA A 34 -4.13 17.74 6.68
CA ALA A 34 -4.31 17.29 8.06
C ALA A 34 -4.24 18.43 9.08
N GLU A 35 -3.44 19.47 8.82
CA GLU A 35 -3.36 20.67 9.67
C GLU A 35 -4.47 21.70 9.38
N ALA A 36 -5.20 21.58 8.27
CA ALA A 36 -6.25 22.53 7.91
C ALA A 36 -7.28 22.71 9.05
N GLU A 37 -7.73 23.93 9.30
CA GLU A 37 -8.68 24.24 10.37
C GLU A 37 -10.07 23.63 10.13
N THR A 38 -10.47 23.54 8.86
CA THR A 38 -11.80 23.05 8.48
C THR A 38 -11.73 21.89 7.48
N PRO A 39 -12.74 21.00 7.45
CA PRO A 39 -12.86 19.97 6.42
C PRO A 39 -12.92 20.56 4.99
N ALA A 40 -13.57 21.71 4.81
CA ALA A 40 -13.66 22.39 3.51
C ALA A 40 -12.28 22.80 2.99
N ARG A 41 -11.41 23.35 3.86
CA ARG A 41 -10.04 23.72 3.48
C ARG A 41 -9.19 22.51 3.14
N ALA A 42 -9.36 21.40 3.86
CA ALA A 42 -8.68 20.15 3.54
C ALA A 42 -9.13 19.57 2.19
N LEU A 43 -10.44 19.66 1.87
CA LEU A 43 -10.99 19.27 0.57
C LEU A 43 -10.40 20.09 -0.58
N GLU A 44 -10.33 21.43 -0.43
CA GLU A 44 -9.72 22.32 -1.42
C GLU A 44 -8.26 21.91 -1.70
N LEU A 45 -7.43 21.79 -0.67
CA LEU A 45 -6.01 21.42 -0.82
C LEU A 45 -5.83 20.10 -1.58
N ILE A 46 -6.63 19.09 -1.25
CA ILE A 46 -6.55 17.77 -1.90
C ILE A 46 -7.09 17.83 -3.33
N SER A 47 -8.17 18.55 -3.56
CA SER A 47 -8.80 18.69 -4.89
C SER A 47 -7.91 19.45 -5.86
N ASP A 48 -7.25 20.51 -5.40
CA ASP A 48 -6.35 21.34 -6.21
C ASP A 48 -5.08 20.60 -6.63
N ALA A 49 -4.57 19.75 -5.73
CA ALA A 49 -3.34 18.99 -5.99
C ALA A 49 -3.57 17.71 -6.80
N GLY A 50 -4.72 17.07 -6.64
CA GLY A 50 -5.04 15.79 -7.26
C GLY A 50 -6.00 15.94 -8.44
N LYS A 51 -6.05 14.90 -9.28
CA LYS A 51 -7.02 14.82 -10.37
C LYS A 51 -8.29 14.10 -9.87
N PHE A 52 -9.16 14.85 -9.22
CA PHE A 52 -10.48 14.37 -8.80
C PHE A 52 -11.59 15.05 -9.63
N GLY A 53 -12.73 14.36 -9.75
CA GLY A 53 -13.94 14.99 -10.29
C GLY A 53 -14.52 16.04 -9.35
N GLU A 54 -15.41 16.89 -9.86
CA GLU A 54 -16.11 17.92 -9.07
C GLU A 54 -16.88 17.32 -7.88
N ASP A 55 -17.23 16.03 -7.96
CA ASP A 55 -17.94 15.31 -6.90
C ASP A 55 -17.20 15.35 -5.54
N LEU A 56 -15.85 15.45 -5.54
CA LEU A 56 -15.07 15.52 -4.30
C LEU A 56 -15.32 16.81 -3.53
N LEU A 57 -15.42 17.95 -4.22
CA LEU A 57 -15.69 19.26 -3.59
C LEU A 57 -17.08 19.35 -2.95
N LEU A 58 -18.01 18.49 -3.36
CA LEU A 58 -19.37 18.44 -2.83
C LEU A 58 -19.51 17.51 -1.62
N VAL A 59 -18.40 16.92 -1.14
CA VAL A 59 -18.43 16.00 -0.01
C VAL A 59 -18.55 16.76 1.31
N ASP A 60 -19.51 16.36 2.13
CA ASP A 60 -19.84 16.98 3.42
C ASP A 60 -19.79 16.01 4.61
N ASN A 61 -19.61 14.72 4.33
CA ASN A 61 -19.54 13.66 5.35
C ASN A 61 -18.76 12.44 4.87
N ALA A 62 -18.42 11.54 5.80
CA ALA A 62 -17.62 10.35 5.53
C ALA A 62 -18.31 9.36 4.57
N ASP A 63 -19.63 9.17 4.66
CA ASP A 63 -20.35 8.23 3.79
C ASP A 63 -20.36 8.70 2.33
N ARG A 64 -20.51 10.01 2.11
CA ARG A 64 -20.43 10.59 0.76
C ARG A 64 -19.01 10.52 0.23
N LEU A 65 -18.01 10.76 1.07
CA LEU A 65 -16.60 10.57 0.73
C LEU A 65 -16.34 9.14 0.25
N ASP A 66 -16.77 8.13 1.01
CA ASP A 66 -16.55 6.73 0.65
C ASP A 66 -17.17 6.36 -0.71
N ARG A 67 -18.35 6.91 -1.03
CA ARG A 67 -18.98 6.73 -2.36
C ARG A 67 -18.16 7.36 -3.49
N VAL A 68 -17.66 8.59 -3.28
CA VAL A 68 -16.82 9.27 -4.28
C VAL A 68 -15.52 8.52 -4.49
N LEU A 69 -14.82 8.10 -3.42
CA LEU A 69 -13.58 7.36 -3.52
C LEU A 69 -13.76 5.97 -4.16
N LEU A 70 -14.89 5.30 -3.89
CA LEU A 70 -15.22 4.04 -4.56
C LEU A 70 -15.39 4.24 -6.08
N LYS A 71 -16.10 5.31 -6.50
CA LYS A 71 -16.25 5.66 -7.92
C LYS A 71 -14.90 5.95 -8.58
N GLU A 72 -14.03 6.71 -7.91
CA GLU A 72 -12.67 7.00 -8.38
C GLU A 72 -11.85 5.70 -8.55
N ARG A 73 -11.94 4.79 -7.58
CA ARG A 73 -11.27 3.49 -7.64
C ARG A 73 -11.78 2.63 -8.81
N MET A 74 -13.10 2.55 -9.00
CA MET A 74 -13.69 1.79 -10.11
C MET A 74 -13.27 2.37 -11.46
N THR A 75 -13.22 3.69 -11.59
CA THR A 75 -12.76 4.38 -12.80
C THR A 75 -11.28 4.10 -13.07
N LEU A 76 -10.43 4.11 -12.02
CA LEU A 76 -9.03 3.74 -12.13
C LEU A 76 -8.87 2.31 -12.64
N ASP A 77 -9.56 1.35 -12.02
CA ASP A 77 -9.46 -0.07 -12.35
C ASP A 77 -9.93 -0.32 -13.79
N PHE A 78 -11.03 0.29 -14.22
CA PHE A 78 -11.53 0.23 -15.60
C PHE A 78 -10.50 0.79 -16.61
N ASN A 79 -9.95 1.98 -16.34
CA ASN A 79 -8.96 2.59 -17.23
C ASN A 79 -7.67 1.76 -17.33
N LEU A 80 -7.26 1.10 -16.24
CA LEU A 80 -6.08 0.23 -16.25
C LEU A 80 -6.34 -1.09 -16.98
N GLU A 81 -7.56 -1.65 -16.91
CA GLU A 81 -7.91 -2.85 -17.68
C GLU A 81 -7.66 -2.67 -19.17
N GLU A 82 -7.99 -1.48 -19.70
CA GLU A 82 -7.74 -1.16 -21.13
C GLU A 82 -6.25 -1.01 -21.47
N LEU A 83 -5.41 -0.66 -20.49
CA LEU A 83 -3.98 -0.44 -20.69
C LEU A 83 -3.14 -1.70 -20.54
N PHE A 84 -3.60 -2.68 -19.74
CA PHE A 84 -2.91 -3.94 -19.60
C PHE A 84 -3.14 -4.83 -20.82
N LEU A 85 -2.10 -5.05 -21.63
CA LEU A 85 -2.18 -5.89 -22.83
C LEU A 85 -2.34 -7.38 -22.49
N GLU A 86 -1.92 -7.79 -21.30
CA GLU A 86 -2.08 -9.15 -20.78
C GLU A 86 -3.08 -9.18 -19.64
N ARG A 87 -4.20 -9.86 -19.86
CA ARG A 87 -5.26 -9.99 -18.82
C ARG A 87 -4.76 -10.63 -17.52
N SER A 88 -3.78 -11.53 -17.60
CA SER A 88 -3.15 -12.13 -16.43
C SER A 88 -2.47 -11.09 -15.52
N LEU A 89 -1.79 -10.10 -16.10
CA LEU A 89 -1.13 -9.03 -15.37
C LEU A 89 -2.13 -8.04 -14.76
N TYR A 90 -3.25 -7.77 -15.44
CA TYR A 90 -4.35 -7.02 -14.85
C TYR A 90 -4.94 -7.74 -13.63
N HIS A 91 -5.14 -9.08 -13.72
CA HIS A 91 -5.57 -9.86 -12.56
C HIS A 91 -4.53 -9.86 -11.42
N ASP A 92 -3.22 -9.84 -11.74
CA ASP A 92 -2.17 -9.67 -10.73
C ASP A 92 -2.29 -8.29 -10.04
N TYR A 93 -2.56 -7.23 -10.80
CA TYR A 93 -2.83 -5.90 -10.25
C TYR A 93 -4.05 -5.89 -9.31
N LEU A 94 -5.16 -6.50 -9.71
CA LEU A 94 -6.36 -6.57 -8.87
C LEU A 94 -6.10 -7.31 -7.55
N ALA A 95 -5.30 -8.39 -7.60
CA ALA A 95 -4.96 -9.22 -6.45
C ALA A 95 -3.98 -8.54 -5.47
N ALA A 96 -3.23 -7.54 -5.92
CA ALA A 96 -2.05 -7.00 -5.23
C ALA A 96 -2.30 -6.42 -3.82
N GLU A 97 -3.55 -6.11 -3.45
CA GLU A 97 -3.92 -5.62 -2.13
C GLU A 97 -4.44 -6.73 -1.18
N ASN A 98 -4.74 -7.92 -1.71
CA ASN A 98 -5.27 -9.03 -0.92
C ASN A 98 -4.22 -10.13 -0.74
N PRO A 99 -3.61 -10.28 0.46
CA PRO A 99 -2.57 -11.27 0.69
C PRO A 99 -2.97 -12.71 0.39
N ALA A 100 -4.23 -13.10 0.60
CA ALA A 100 -4.72 -14.44 0.27
C ALA A 100 -4.79 -14.68 -1.27
N GLU A 101 -5.19 -13.66 -2.04
CA GLU A 101 -5.14 -13.70 -3.50
C GLU A 101 -3.70 -13.71 -4.02
N ILE A 102 -2.82 -12.91 -3.41
CA ILE A 102 -1.38 -12.88 -3.74
C ILE A 102 -0.78 -14.28 -3.60
N SER A 103 -1.03 -14.99 -2.50
CA SER A 103 -0.53 -16.36 -2.29
C SER A 103 -0.95 -17.30 -3.43
N ARG A 104 -2.18 -17.17 -3.93
CA ARG A 104 -2.68 -17.97 -5.07
C ARG A 104 -2.06 -17.56 -6.40
N ARG A 105 -1.79 -16.27 -6.59
CA ARG A 105 -1.27 -15.70 -7.84
C ARG A 105 0.25 -15.80 -7.99
N LEU A 106 0.99 -15.89 -6.89
CA LEU A 106 2.46 -15.87 -6.88
C LEU A 106 3.10 -16.93 -7.79
N GLY A 107 2.55 -18.14 -7.82
CA GLY A 107 3.01 -19.22 -8.68
C GLY A 107 2.63 -19.09 -10.16
N ILE A 108 1.68 -18.22 -10.49
CA ILE A 108 1.12 -18.05 -11.83
C ILE A 108 1.70 -16.81 -12.52
N SER A 109 1.97 -15.76 -11.77
CA SER A 109 2.50 -14.50 -12.31
C SER A 109 3.83 -14.72 -13.02
N THR A 110 3.93 -14.25 -14.26
CA THR A 110 5.12 -14.35 -15.11
C THR A 110 6.08 -13.19 -14.94
N ASN A 111 5.58 -12.04 -14.48
CA ASN A 111 6.38 -10.83 -14.33
C ASN A 111 7.18 -10.84 -13.03
N ARG A 112 8.51 -10.65 -13.12
CA ARG A 112 9.41 -10.70 -11.97
C ARG A 112 9.14 -9.58 -10.96
N PHE A 113 8.96 -8.35 -11.43
CA PHE A 113 8.69 -7.19 -10.58
C PHE A 113 7.42 -7.41 -9.74
N ILE A 114 6.34 -7.91 -10.36
CA ILE A 114 5.07 -8.20 -9.69
C ILE A 114 5.24 -9.33 -8.66
N ARG A 115 5.98 -10.41 -9.01
CA ARG A 115 6.24 -11.51 -8.06
C ARG A 115 7.04 -11.05 -6.85
N ASP A 116 8.05 -10.19 -7.06
CA ASP A 116 8.88 -9.69 -5.95
C ASP A 116 8.06 -8.73 -5.06
N TYR A 117 7.15 -7.94 -5.65
CA TYR A 117 6.16 -7.18 -4.88
C TYR A 117 5.22 -8.09 -4.08
N PHE A 118 4.74 -9.16 -4.67
CA PHE A 118 3.88 -10.14 -3.99
C PHE A 118 4.59 -10.78 -2.79
N ARG A 119 5.84 -11.19 -2.95
CA ARG A 119 6.64 -11.70 -1.83
C ARG A 119 6.80 -10.67 -0.72
N LEU A 120 7.11 -9.42 -1.07
CA LEU A 120 7.20 -8.34 -0.11
C LEU A 120 5.88 -8.14 0.66
N ARG A 121 4.74 -8.18 -0.02
CA ARG A 121 3.41 -8.08 0.62
C ARG A 121 3.14 -9.24 1.59
N LEU A 122 3.52 -10.46 1.23
CA LEU A 122 3.38 -11.65 2.08
C LEU A 122 4.31 -11.58 3.30
N ASP A 123 5.58 -11.18 3.10
CA ASP A 123 6.51 -10.96 4.21
C ASP A 123 5.95 -9.97 5.23
N LEU A 124 5.47 -8.83 4.75
CA LEU A 124 4.90 -7.78 5.60
C LEU A 124 3.59 -8.23 6.29
N ALA A 125 2.76 -9.01 5.62
CA ALA A 125 1.56 -9.57 6.23
C ALA A 125 1.90 -10.57 7.35
N ASN A 126 2.90 -11.44 7.14
CA ASN A 126 3.37 -12.39 8.13
C ASN A 126 4.07 -11.70 9.32
N LEU A 127 4.86 -10.65 9.08
CA LEU A 127 5.43 -9.83 10.15
C LEU A 127 4.35 -9.14 11.01
N LYS A 128 3.31 -8.59 10.36
CA LYS A 128 2.16 -8.04 11.08
C LYS A 128 1.42 -9.08 11.90
N LEU A 129 1.20 -10.28 11.32
CA LEU A 129 0.56 -11.39 12.01
C LEU A 129 1.36 -11.79 13.25
N PHE A 130 2.68 -11.98 13.07
CA PHE A 130 3.58 -12.33 14.17
C PHE A 130 3.56 -11.31 15.29
N LEU A 131 3.73 -10.02 14.96
CA LEU A 131 3.73 -8.95 15.97
C LEU A 131 2.40 -8.90 16.73
N ARG A 132 1.26 -9.02 16.02
CA ARG A 132 -0.06 -9.04 16.66
C ARG A 132 -0.27 -10.24 17.55
N CYS A 133 0.08 -11.44 17.09
CA CYS A 133 -0.04 -12.66 17.88
C CYS A 133 0.84 -12.59 19.13
N SER A 134 2.09 -12.14 19.00
CA SER A 134 3.02 -11.99 20.13
C SER A 134 2.56 -10.93 21.13
N TYR A 135 2.10 -9.76 20.64
CA TYR A 135 1.62 -8.68 21.50
C TYR A 135 0.36 -9.04 22.28
N LEU A 136 -0.56 -9.77 21.65
CA LEU A 136 -1.80 -10.22 22.27
C LEU A 136 -1.65 -11.57 23.00
N GLU A 137 -0.44 -12.11 23.11
CA GLU A 137 -0.11 -13.38 23.76
C GLU A 137 -1.01 -14.54 23.27
N LEU A 138 -1.32 -14.55 21.97
CA LEU A 138 -2.18 -15.59 21.39
C LEU A 138 -1.43 -16.93 21.31
N PRO A 139 -2.14 -18.09 21.31
CA PRO A 139 -1.50 -19.38 21.09
C PRO A 139 -0.74 -19.41 19.74
N VAL A 140 0.44 -20.08 19.71
CA VAL A 140 1.28 -20.19 18.51
C VAL A 140 0.56 -20.85 17.33
N GLU A 141 -0.43 -21.69 17.61
CA GLU A 141 -1.30 -22.32 16.61
C GLU A 141 -2.03 -21.27 15.76
N ARG A 142 -2.42 -20.13 16.34
CA ARG A 142 -3.03 -19.01 15.61
C ARG A 142 -2.10 -18.40 14.58
N LEU A 143 -0.81 -18.26 14.93
CA LEU A 143 0.23 -17.84 13.98
C LEU A 143 0.39 -18.89 12.88
N ALA A 144 0.49 -20.17 13.25
CA ALA A 144 0.71 -21.27 12.32
C ALA A 144 -0.44 -21.45 11.31
N GLU A 145 -1.68 -21.32 11.77
CA GLU A 145 -2.90 -21.46 10.95
C GLU A 145 -3.09 -20.32 9.94
N ASN A 146 -2.70 -19.09 10.33
CA ASN A 146 -2.93 -17.88 9.53
C ASN A 146 -1.68 -17.43 8.75
N PHE A 147 -0.57 -18.16 8.84
CA PHE A 147 0.65 -17.85 8.11
C PHE A 147 0.44 -18.00 6.59
N LEU A 148 0.81 -16.97 5.85
CA LEU A 148 0.64 -16.92 4.40
C LEU A 148 1.86 -17.52 3.69
N PRO A 149 1.68 -18.59 2.90
CA PRO A 149 2.78 -19.22 2.17
C PRO A 149 3.25 -18.35 1.00
N GLY A 150 4.52 -18.54 0.59
CA GLY A 150 5.12 -17.84 -0.54
C GLY A 150 5.88 -16.57 -0.18
N SER A 151 5.95 -16.21 1.11
CA SER A 151 6.86 -15.18 1.63
C SER A 151 8.33 -15.56 1.45
N SER A 152 9.23 -14.57 1.47
CA SER A 152 10.67 -14.80 1.47
C SER A 152 11.20 -15.17 2.87
N LEU A 153 10.49 -14.75 3.93
CA LEU A 153 10.75 -15.16 5.29
C LEU A 153 10.03 -16.49 5.55
N GLU A 154 10.81 -17.49 5.97
CA GLU A 154 10.31 -18.84 6.19
C GLU A 154 9.43 -18.93 7.44
N LYS A 155 8.39 -19.76 7.39
CA LYS A 155 7.45 -19.96 8.50
C LYS A 155 8.16 -20.39 9.80
N ASN A 156 9.18 -21.23 9.69
CA ASN A 156 9.94 -21.72 10.85
C ASN A 156 10.65 -20.60 11.61
N LEU A 157 11.15 -19.55 10.90
CA LEU A 157 11.73 -18.38 11.56
C LEU A 157 10.76 -17.76 12.58
N PHE A 158 9.49 -17.70 12.25
CA PHE A 158 8.46 -17.13 13.13
C PHE A 158 8.06 -18.08 14.26
N LEU A 159 7.86 -19.37 13.94
CA LEU A 159 7.40 -20.36 14.92
C LEU A 159 8.46 -20.66 16.00
N GLU A 160 9.72 -20.81 15.59
CA GLU A 160 10.84 -21.11 16.52
C GLU A 160 11.18 -19.93 17.45
N ASN A 161 10.83 -18.71 17.01
CA ASN A 161 11.08 -17.49 17.80
C ASN A 161 9.80 -16.89 18.41
N TYR A 162 8.70 -17.65 18.41
CA TYR A 162 7.47 -17.22 19.04
C TYR A 162 7.64 -17.19 20.57
N GLY A 163 7.40 -16.03 21.19
CA GLY A 163 7.59 -15.83 22.63
C GLY A 163 9.00 -15.46 23.07
N SER A 164 9.96 -15.35 22.12
CA SER A 164 11.34 -14.92 22.47
C SER A 164 11.46 -13.44 22.81
N GLY A 165 10.44 -12.63 22.54
CA GLY A 165 10.50 -11.17 22.70
C GLY A 165 10.82 -10.42 21.39
N PHE A 166 10.51 -9.13 21.38
CA PHE A 166 10.65 -8.31 20.16
C PHE A 166 12.12 -8.00 19.80
N ASP A 167 12.98 -7.84 20.82
CA ASP A 167 14.39 -7.52 20.63
C ASP A 167 15.17 -8.72 20.13
N GLU A 168 14.88 -9.92 20.60
CA GLU A 168 15.48 -11.16 20.13
C GLU A 168 15.12 -11.40 18.66
N PHE A 169 13.85 -11.26 18.30
CA PHE A 169 13.43 -11.36 16.92
C PHE A 169 14.08 -10.28 16.03
N TYR A 170 14.22 -9.06 16.53
CA TYR A 170 14.94 -7.98 15.84
C TYR A 170 16.38 -8.41 15.46
N GLN A 171 17.12 -9.04 16.36
CA GLN A 171 18.50 -9.46 16.07
C GLN A 171 18.60 -10.41 14.86
N LEU A 172 17.56 -11.21 14.60
CA LEU A 172 17.51 -12.14 13.48
C LEU A 172 17.27 -11.45 12.13
N ILE A 173 16.50 -10.37 12.12
CA ILE A 173 16.08 -9.69 10.88
C ILE A 173 16.76 -8.34 10.66
N ARG A 174 17.56 -7.84 11.60
CA ARG A 174 18.14 -6.47 11.59
C ARG A 174 19.01 -6.16 10.38
N SER A 175 19.71 -7.13 9.83
CA SER A 175 20.57 -6.96 8.65
C SER A 175 19.77 -6.92 7.33
N GLY A 176 18.49 -7.28 7.36
CA GLY A 176 17.61 -7.30 6.21
C GLY A 176 16.76 -6.03 6.08
N ARG A 177 16.00 -5.97 4.99
CA ARG A 177 15.11 -4.83 4.67
C ARG A 177 14.00 -4.57 5.70
N PHE A 178 13.75 -5.50 6.63
CA PHE A 178 12.68 -5.41 7.62
C PHE A 178 13.17 -4.95 8.99
N GLY A 179 14.48 -4.86 9.23
CA GLY A 179 15.03 -4.51 10.54
C GLY A 179 14.56 -3.15 11.03
N GLU A 180 14.71 -2.09 10.22
CA GLU A 180 14.26 -0.74 10.58
C GLU A 180 12.75 -0.65 10.79
N LEU A 181 11.96 -1.30 9.91
CA LEU A 181 10.51 -1.38 10.08
C LEU A 181 10.14 -2.01 11.42
N TRP A 182 10.75 -3.18 11.72
CA TRP A 182 10.46 -3.92 12.94
C TRP A 182 10.77 -3.08 14.18
N LYS A 183 12.00 -2.50 14.21
CA LYS A 183 12.42 -1.67 15.34
C LYS A 183 11.46 -0.51 15.59
N ARG A 184 11.16 0.30 14.57
CA ARG A 184 10.23 1.42 14.70
C ARG A 184 8.83 0.98 15.14
N ALA A 185 8.34 -0.13 14.60
CA ALA A 185 7.03 -0.66 14.93
C ALA A 185 6.95 -1.12 16.38
N THR A 186 7.98 -1.84 16.89
CA THR A 186 8.03 -2.34 18.27
C THR A 186 8.29 -1.25 19.27
N ASP A 187 9.21 -0.31 19.01
CA ASP A 187 9.47 0.86 19.87
C ASP A 187 8.18 1.69 20.04
N PHE A 188 7.44 1.93 18.95
CA PHE A 188 6.17 2.66 19.01
C PHE A 188 5.08 1.87 19.73
N LEU A 189 4.95 0.57 19.46
CA LEU A 189 3.99 -0.30 20.14
C LEU A 189 4.21 -0.32 21.66
N THR A 190 5.46 -0.44 22.08
CA THR A 190 5.82 -0.45 23.52
C THR A 190 5.49 0.87 24.21
N SER A 191 5.64 2.01 23.49
CA SER A 191 5.41 3.35 24.08
C SER A 191 3.95 3.81 24.02
N THR A 192 3.15 3.33 23.04
CA THR A 192 1.80 3.86 22.75
C THR A 192 0.70 2.81 22.74
N GLU A 193 1.04 1.53 22.88
CA GLU A 193 0.12 0.39 22.74
C GLU A 193 -0.60 0.38 21.37
N SER A 194 0.01 0.96 20.31
CA SER A 194 -0.61 1.15 19.01
C SER A 194 0.21 0.53 17.89
N LEU A 195 -0.47 -0.10 16.93
CA LEU A 195 0.13 -0.69 15.72
C LEU A 195 0.16 0.28 14.53
N ILE A 196 -0.16 1.57 14.72
CA ILE A 196 -0.21 2.56 13.63
C ILE A 196 1.14 2.68 12.92
N ALA A 197 2.25 2.69 13.67
CA ALA A 197 3.59 2.77 13.08
C ALA A 197 3.88 1.56 12.19
N LEU A 198 3.47 0.35 12.57
CA LEU A 198 3.63 -0.85 11.75
C LEU A 198 2.90 -0.72 10.41
N GLU A 199 1.66 -0.22 10.43
CA GLU A 199 0.89 0.01 9.20
C GLU A 199 1.58 1.05 8.31
N LYS A 200 2.00 2.17 8.87
CA LYS A 200 2.70 3.25 8.16
C LYS A 200 4.02 2.77 7.53
N GLU A 201 4.87 2.10 8.30
CA GLU A 201 6.16 1.62 7.79
C GLU A 201 5.98 0.52 6.73
N THR A 202 4.94 -0.29 6.86
CA THR A 202 4.56 -1.27 5.82
C THR A 202 4.22 -0.57 4.49
N GLU A 203 3.39 0.46 4.52
CA GLU A 203 3.02 1.20 3.31
C GLU A 203 4.24 1.93 2.72
N ASN A 204 5.13 2.49 3.56
CA ASN A 204 6.37 3.14 3.12
C ASN A 204 7.27 2.16 2.36
N LEU A 205 7.47 0.93 2.86
CA LEU A 205 8.27 -0.08 2.17
C LEU A 205 7.65 -0.52 0.84
N LEU A 206 6.32 -0.67 0.80
CA LEU A 206 5.62 -1.02 -0.44
C LEU A 206 5.77 0.08 -1.49
N LEU A 207 5.61 1.35 -1.10
CA LEU A 207 5.77 2.48 -1.99
C LEU A 207 7.23 2.65 -2.46
N ALA A 208 8.20 2.44 -1.57
CA ALA A 208 9.61 2.46 -1.94
C ALA A 208 9.93 1.40 -3.01
N TYR A 209 9.32 0.22 -2.91
CA TYR A 209 9.41 -0.81 -3.95
C TYR A 209 8.76 -0.35 -5.26
N LEU A 210 7.53 0.14 -5.22
CA LEU A 210 6.79 0.58 -6.41
C LEU A 210 7.50 1.72 -7.14
N ARG A 211 8.16 2.64 -6.42
CA ARG A 211 8.94 3.74 -7.02
C ARG A 211 10.06 3.26 -7.95
N GLN A 212 10.55 2.02 -7.82
CA GLN A 212 11.53 1.45 -8.75
C GLN A 212 10.99 1.35 -10.19
N ALA A 213 9.66 1.23 -10.36
CA ALA A 213 9.04 1.22 -11.68
C ALA A 213 9.22 2.55 -12.43
N LYS A 214 9.56 3.67 -11.75
CA LYS A 214 9.88 4.95 -12.40
C LYS A 214 11.10 4.86 -13.33
N GLN A 215 12.00 3.91 -13.08
CA GLN A 215 13.20 3.68 -13.89
C GLN A 215 12.95 2.72 -15.09
N ILE A 216 11.75 2.14 -15.17
CA ILE A 216 11.39 1.19 -16.24
C ILE A 216 10.72 1.97 -17.37
N THR A 217 11.37 1.96 -18.54
CA THR A 217 10.91 2.73 -19.70
C THR A 217 9.73 2.09 -20.41
N PHE A 218 9.69 0.75 -20.51
CA PHE A 218 8.66 0.00 -21.21
C PHE A 218 8.29 -1.25 -20.40
N GLY A 219 7.04 -1.68 -20.50
CA GLY A 219 6.56 -2.88 -19.82
C GLY A 219 5.32 -2.60 -18.96
N PRO A 220 4.75 -3.63 -18.33
CA PRO A 220 3.57 -3.51 -17.50
C PRO A 220 3.84 -2.94 -16.10
N GLU A 221 5.10 -2.92 -15.65
CA GLU A 221 5.50 -2.52 -14.29
C GLU A 221 5.09 -1.09 -13.94
N PRO A 222 5.26 -0.08 -14.83
CA PRO A 222 4.77 1.27 -14.56
C PRO A 222 3.26 1.35 -14.36
N LEU A 223 2.49 0.55 -15.12
CA LEU A 223 1.04 0.49 -14.98
C LEU A 223 0.63 -0.09 -13.62
N PHE A 224 1.27 -1.20 -13.25
CA PHE A 224 1.08 -1.86 -11.96
C PHE A 224 1.40 -0.92 -10.80
N ALA A 225 2.56 -0.26 -10.86
CA ALA A 225 3.01 0.66 -9.81
C ALA A 225 2.12 1.89 -9.68
N TYR A 226 1.75 2.54 -10.80
CA TYR A 226 0.84 3.67 -10.82
C TYR A 226 -0.53 3.31 -10.24
N GLY A 227 -1.09 2.17 -10.66
CA GLY A 227 -2.40 1.73 -10.18
C GLY A 227 -2.42 1.56 -8.66
N LEU A 228 -1.40 0.91 -8.09
CA LEU A 228 -1.29 0.74 -6.65
C LEU A 228 -0.96 2.05 -5.92
N ALA A 229 -0.14 2.91 -6.50
CA ALA A 229 0.14 4.24 -5.97
C ALA A 229 -1.13 5.10 -5.89
N ARG A 230 -1.97 5.10 -6.94
CA ARG A 230 -3.24 5.82 -6.94
C ARG A 230 -4.24 5.26 -5.94
N ARG A 231 -4.33 3.93 -5.80
CA ARG A 231 -5.17 3.31 -4.75
C ARG A 231 -4.69 3.69 -3.34
N HIS A 232 -3.38 3.73 -3.12
CA HIS A 232 -2.80 4.19 -1.87
C HIS A 232 -3.13 5.66 -1.61
N GLU A 233 -3.05 6.52 -2.62
CA GLU A 233 -3.45 7.91 -2.54
C GLU A 233 -4.92 8.06 -2.14
N LEU A 234 -5.84 7.30 -2.75
CA LEU A 234 -7.26 7.29 -2.35
C LEU A 234 -7.44 6.90 -0.87
N LYS A 235 -6.63 5.96 -0.38
CA LYS A 235 -6.60 5.60 1.05
C LYS A 235 -6.16 6.78 1.93
N LEU A 236 -5.13 7.52 1.54
CA LEU A 236 -4.67 8.71 2.27
C LEU A 236 -5.71 9.82 2.25
N VAL A 237 -6.36 10.09 1.11
CA VAL A 237 -7.48 11.03 1.00
C VAL A 237 -8.58 10.65 1.99
N ARG A 238 -8.95 9.36 2.06
CA ARG A 238 -9.93 8.87 3.03
C ARG A 238 -9.50 9.12 4.48
N ILE A 239 -8.24 8.80 4.82
CA ILE A 239 -7.71 8.98 6.18
C ILE A 239 -7.80 10.45 6.61
N VAL A 240 -7.36 11.37 5.75
CA VAL A 240 -7.34 12.80 6.08
C VAL A 240 -8.74 13.37 6.14
N LEU A 241 -9.54 13.21 5.08
CA LEU A 241 -10.86 13.85 4.99
C LEU A 241 -11.87 13.25 5.96
N ALA A 242 -11.93 11.91 6.09
CA ALA A 242 -12.81 11.30 7.10
C ALA A 242 -12.40 11.70 8.52
N GLY A 243 -11.08 11.78 8.79
CA GLY A 243 -10.59 12.26 10.08
C GLY A 243 -10.97 13.71 10.35
N LYS A 244 -10.97 14.59 9.33
CA LYS A 244 -11.44 15.98 9.44
C LYS A 244 -12.94 16.05 9.71
N PHE A 245 -13.76 15.27 9.02
CA PHE A 245 -15.21 15.21 9.31
C PHE A 245 -15.50 14.71 10.72
N LEU A 246 -14.69 13.78 11.24
CA LEU A 246 -14.79 13.27 12.60
C LEU A 246 -14.10 14.16 13.64
N GLN A 247 -13.57 15.32 13.24
CA GLN A 247 -12.85 16.27 14.09
C GLN A 247 -11.67 15.65 14.85
N LEU A 248 -10.98 14.67 14.24
CA LEU A 248 -9.80 14.08 14.84
C LEU A 248 -8.66 15.12 14.92
N PRO A 249 -7.86 15.10 16.00
CA PRO A 249 -6.69 15.96 16.14
C PRO A 249 -5.70 15.75 14.99
N ALA A 250 -5.08 16.85 14.52
CA ALA A 250 -4.08 16.79 13.44
C ALA A 250 -2.90 15.88 13.79
N SER A 251 -2.51 15.77 15.07
CA SER A 251 -1.48 14.83 15.52
C SER A 251 -1.80 13.38 15.18
N ILE A 252 -3.03 12.94 15.42
CA ILE A 252 -3.50 11.58 15.11
C ILE A 252 -3.49 11.34 13.59
N LEU A 253 -3.90 12.33 12.80
CA LEU A 253 -3.88 12.22 11.33
C LEU A 253 -2.44 12.09 10.80
N ARG A 254 -1.49 12.91 11.29
CA ARG A 254 -0.09 12.86 10.91
C ARG A 254 0.57 11.50 11.17
N GLU A 255 0.24 10.86 12.27
CA GLU A 255 0.75 9.53 12.59
C GLU A 255 0.31 8.47 11.58
N ARG A 256 -0.87 8.64 10.96
CA ARG A 256 -1.45 7.71 10.00
C ARG A 256 -1.05 7.95 8.55
N ILE A 257 -0.57 9.17 8.23
CA ILE A 257 -0.14 9.51 6.88
C ILE A 257 1.22 8.87 6.61
N SER A 258 1.25 7.90 5.69
CA SER A 258 2.47 7.32 5.15
C SER A 258 3.00 8.19 3.99
N GLU A 259 4.19 7.86 3.48
CA GLU A 259 4.73 8.50 2.27
C GLU A 259 3.82 8.34 1.06
N THR A 260 4.08 9.13 0.01
CA THR A 260 3.39 9.04 -1.29
C THR A 260 4.33 8.53 -2.38
N TYR A 261 3.81 8.20 -3.54
CA TYR A 261 4.61 7.70 -4.67
C TYR A 261 5.48 8.81 -5.31
N VAL A 262 5.03 10.06 -5.24
CA VAL A 262 5.69 11.26 -5.80
C VAL A 262 6.30 12.12 -4.72
#